data_8d3451f16c44f405ef50cf97d880b0a7
#
_entry.id   8d3451f16c44f405ef50cf97d880b0a7
#
_cell.length_a   1.000
_cell.length_b   1.000
_cell.length_c   1.000
_cell.angle_alpha   90.00
_cell.angle_beta   90.00
_cell.angle_gamma   90.00
#
_symmetry.space_group_name_H-M   'P 1'
#
loop_
_entity.id
_entity.type
_entity.pdbx_description
1 polymer ?
#
loop_
_entity_poly.entity_id
_entity_poly.type
_entity_poly.pdbx_seq_one_letter_code
_entity_poly.pdbx_strand_id
1 'polypeptide(L)'
;MPESTILTVLFAAAAILAGAFLVILPIELIWLRRRGALTWARLKEMLASASPTAIALLVEGVSVALALAVFGAVAELSPWEIPITWWSALLGLIAVDFLYYWDHRAGHRIRLYWAVSHSVHHSSPHYDQTTGLRVSFVDGFIAPLFYWPLALIGFPPILIVAVFAVSIAYQQWIHTEAIGKLRWLDPWLNTPSNHRVHHGSQPGYLDKNYGGVLMIWDRLFGTYTAETEPVRFGLTRPIESANPWVVHTAELTRLAKDLQASTPAVAWSRLWRGPEWCAPARPPV
;
A
#
# COMPACT_ATOMS: atom_id res chain seq x y z
N MET A 1 -30.20 8.00 11.37
CA MET A 1 -29.98 6.55 11.30
C MET A 1 -29.10 6.14 12.45
N PRO A 2 -29.28 4.96 13.06
CA PRO A 2 -28.39 4.48 14.13
C PRO A 2 -26.96 4.36 13.63
N GLU A 3 -25.99 4.68 14.50
CA GLU A 3 -24.54 4.57 14.22
C GLU A 3 -24.14 3.15 13.80
N SER A 4 -24.74 2.13 14.44
CA SER A 4 -24.52 0.72 14.10
C SER A 4 -24.86 0.40 12.64
N THR A 5 -25.89 1.05 12.07
CA THR A 5 -26.26 0.86 10.66
C THR A 5 -25.16 1.39 9.73
N ILE A 6 -24.58 2.55 10.04
CA ILE A 6 -23.53 3.17 9.23
C ILE A 6 -22.27 2.27 9.25
N LEU A 7 -21.85 1.83 10.44
CA LEU A 7 -20.71 0.92 10.58
C LEU A 7 -20.95 -0.41 9.86
N THR A 8 -22.16 -0.98 9.98
CA THR A 8 -22.51 -2.21 9.27
C THR A 8 -22.41 -2.02 7.76
N VAL A 9 -22.88 -0.90 7.22
CA VAL A 9 -22.77 -0.62 5.77
C VAL A 9 -21.31 -0.44 5.34
N LEU A 10 -20.48 0.25 6.12
CA LEU A 10 -19.05 0.43 5.81
C LEU A 10 -18.31 -0.92 5.79
N PHE A 11 -18.47 -1.74 6.83
CA PHE A 11 -17.84 -3.06 6.86
C PHE A 11 -18.38 -4.01 5.78
N ALA A 12 -19.69 -3.95 5.48
CA ALA A 12 -20.26 -4.70 4.36
C ALA A 12 -19.68 -4.24 3.01
N ALA A 13 -19.53 -2.93 2.81
CA ALA A 13 -18.90 -2.38 1.60
C ALA A 13 -17.45 -2.85 1.48
N ALA A 14 -16.66 -2.81 2.55
CA ALA A 14 -15.30 -3.33 2.57
C ALA A 14 -15.26 -4.83 2.23
N ALA A 15 -16.15 -5.64 2.82
CA ALA A 15 -16.23 -7.07 2.54
C ALA A 15 -16.62 -7.37 1.08
N ILE A 16 -17.54 -6.60 0.50
CA ILE A 16 -17.96 -6.73 -0.92
C ILE A 16 -16.79 -6.37 -1.84
N LEU A 17 -16.10 -5.26 -1.57
CA LEU A 17 -14.94 -4.81 -2.35
C LEU A 17 -13.79 -5.83 -2.28
N ALA A 18 -13.47 -6.33 -1.10
CA ALA A 18 -12.48 -7.38 -0.92
C ALA A 18 -12.92 -8.68 -1.61
N GLY A 19 -14.21 -9.03 -1.51
CA GLY A 19 -14.80 -10.21 -2.16
C GLY A 19 -14.77 -10.15 -3.69
N ALA A 20 -14.68 -8.96 -4.29
CA ALA A 20 -14.51 -8.81 -5.74
C ALA A 20 -13.25 -9.54 -6.26
N PHE A 21 -12.24 -9.71 -5.43
CA PHE A 21 -11.05 -10.52 -5.72
C PHE A 21 -11.42 -11.95 -6.16
N LEU A 22 -12.40 -12.58 -5.51
CA LEU A 22 -12.85 -13.95 -5.83
C LEU A 22 -13.48 -14.06 -7.24
N VAL A 23 -13.93 -12.94 -7.80
CA VAL A 23 -14.49 -12.88 -9.16
C VAL A 23 -13.42 -12.47 -10.16
N ILE A 24 -12.63 -11.45 -9.82
CA ILE A 24 -11.63 -10.87 -10.74
C ILE A 24 -10.48 -11.83 -10.98
N LEU A 25 -9.99 -12.52 -9.96
CA LEU A 25 -8.86 -13.45 -10.09
C LEU A 25 -9.13 -14.58 -11.09
N PRO A 26 -10.25 -15.34 -11.05
CA PRO A 26 -10.53 -16.34 -12.07
C PRO A 26 -10.61 -15.78 -13.49
N ILE A 27 -11.19 -14.58 -13.66
CA ILE A 27 -11.27 -13.90 -14.96
C ILE A 27 -9.86 -13.57 -15.45
N GLU A 28 -9.00 -13.03 -14.59
CA GLU A 28 -7.61 -12.72 -14.94
C GLU A 28 -6.80 -13.99 -15.26
N LEU A 29 -6.97 -15.08 -14.52
CA LEU A 29 -6.32 -16.36 -14.83
C LEU A 29 -6.69 -16.89 -16.22
N ILE A 30 -7.99 -16.80 -16.60
CA ILE A 30 -8.45 -17.15 -17.94
C ILE A 30 -7.81 -16.23 -18.99
N TRP A 31 -7.76 -14.91 -18.72
CA TRP A 31 -7.14 -13.93 -19.61
C TRP A 31 -5.65 -14.20 -19.80
N LEU A 32 -4.90 -14.43 -18.71
CA LEU A 32 -3.48 -14.79 -18.74
C LEU A 32 -3.23 -16.09 -19.51
N ARG A 33 -4.08 -17.12 -19.30
CA ARG A 33 -3.98 -18.39 -20.02
C ARG A 33 -4.19 -18.20 -21.51
N ARG A 34 -5.20 -17.43 -21.92
CA ARG A 34 -5.48 -17.15 -23.34
C ARG A 34 -4.34 -16.42 -24.04
N ARG A 35 -3.53 -15.66 -23.30
CA ARG A 35 -2.35 -14.93 -23.79
C ARG A 35 -1.05 -15.73 -23.69
N GLY A 36 -1.09 -16.97 -23.21
CA GLY A 36 0.13 -17.74 -22.96
C GLY A 36 1.01 -17.16 -21.84
N ALA A 37 0.50 -16.22 -21.05
CA ALA A 37 1.23 -15.54 -19.99
C ALA A 37 1.11 -16.23 -18.60
N LEU A 38 0.24 -17.24 -18.46
CA LEU A 38 0.11 -18.05 -17.25
C LEU A 38 1.18 -19.17 -17.26
N THR A 39 2.42 -18.78 -16.98
CA THR A 39 3.57 -19.67 -16.91
C THR A 39 3.73 -20.27 -15.51
N TRP A 40 4.52 -21.35 -15.39
CA TRP A 40 4.86 -21.91 -14.09
C TRP A 40 5.63 -20.93 -13.20
N ALA A 41 6.49 -20.10 -13.79
CA ALA A 41 7.18 -19.02 -13.06
C ALA A 41 6.18 -18.02 -12.47
N ARG A 42 5.19 -17.57 -13.25
CA ARG A 42 4.14 -16.67 -12.78
C ARG A 42 3.29 -17.30 -11.67
N LEU A 43 2.92 -18.57 -11.80
CA LEU A 43 2.17 -19.28 -10.74
C LEU A 43 2.94 -19.34 -9.41
N LYS A 44 4.26 -19.57 -9.46
CA LYS A 44 5.11 -19.53 -8.26
C LYS A 44 5.10 -18.13 -7.62
N GLU A 45 5.18 -17.08 -8.43
CA GLU A 45 5.10 -15.69 -7.93
C GLU A 45 3.73 -15.38 -7.34
N MET A 46 2.64 -15.85 -7.95
CA MET A 46 1.29 -15.71 -7.40
C MET A 46 1.16 -16.40 -6.04
N LEU A 47 1.69 -17.61 -5.88
CA LEU A 47 1.74 -18.30 -4.59
C LEU A 47 2.63 -17.57 -3.57
N ALA A 48 3.77 -17.04 -4.02
CA ALA A 48 4.64 -16.21 -3.18
C ALA A 48 3.95 -14.91 -2.74
N SER A 49 3.10 -14.34 -3.56
CA SER A 49 2.30 -13.16 -3.22
C SER A 49 1.20 -13.47 -2.19
N ALA A 50 0.56 -14.64 -2.28
CA ALA A 50 -0.52 -15.03 -1.37
C ALA A 50 -0.01 -15.51 0.01
N SER A 51 1.22 -16.00 0.11
CA SER A 51 1.77 -16.59 1.35
C SER A 51 1.94 -15.59 2.49
N PRO A 52 2.38 -14.32 2.28
CA PRO A 52 2.44 -13.32 3.35
C PRO A 52 1.07 -12.96 3.91
N THR A 53 0.05 -12.92 3.06
CA THR A 53 -1.34 -12.66 3.47
C THR A 53 -1.82 -13.69 4.49
N ALA A 54 -1.43 -14.96 4.35
CA ALA A 54 -1.80 -15.98 5.33
C ALA A 54 -1.23 -15.67 6.73
N ILE A 55 0.00 -15.13 6.81
CA ILE A 55 0.61 -14.67 8.07
C ILE A 55 -0.07 -13.37 8.53
N ALA A 56 -0.30 -12.42 7.62
CA ALA A 56 -0.97 -11.17 7.94
C ALA A 56 -2.35 -11.41 8.56
N LEU A 57 -3.14 -12.33 8.03
CA LEU A 57 -4.45 -12.70 8.58
C LEU A 57 -4.36 -13.27 10.02
N LEU A 58 -3.28 -13.96 10.36
CA LEU A 58 -3.07 -14.46 11.73
C LEU A 58 -2.81 -13.33 12.73
N VAL A 59 -2.17 -12.23 12.28
CA VAL A 59 -1.83 -11.09 13.14
C VAL A 59 -2.81 -9.93 13.01
N GLU A 60 -3.73 -9.99 12.05
CA GLU A 60 -4.71 -8.93 11.74
C GLU A 60 -5.51 -8.51 12.98
N GLY A 61 -6.03 -9.46 13.74
CA GLY A 61 -6.77 -9.18 14.98
C GLY A 61 -5.93 -8.41 15.99
N VAL A 62 -4.62 -8.71 16.09
CA VAL A 62 -3.71 -8.01 17.00
C VAL A 62 -3.42 -6.60 16.49
N SER A 63 -3.19 -6.42 15.21
CA SER A 63 -2.92 -5.10 14.61
C SER A 63 -4.13 -4.17 14.71
N VAL A 64 -5.33 -4.68 14.45
CA VAL A 64 -6.59 -3.92 14.62
C VAL A 64 -6.83 -3.57 16.08
N ALA A 65 -6.60 -4.50 17.02
CA ALA A 65 -6.73 -4.21 18.45
C ALA A 65 -5.74 -3.14 18.91
N LEU A 66 -4.49 -3.19 18.42
CA LEU A 66 -3.49 -2.15 18.68
C LEU A 66 -3.92 -0.79 18.10
N ALA A 67 -4.40 -0.76 16.88
CA ALA A 67 -4.90 0.46 16.24
C ALA A 67 -6.04 1.08 17.06
N LEU A 68 -7.03 0.28 17.46
CA LEU A 68 -8.14 0.74 18.31
C LEU A 68 -7.65 1.24 19.67
N ALA A 69 -6.67 0.58 20.29
CA ALA A 69 -6.10 1.01 21.56
C ALA A 69 -5.35 2.35 21.42
N VAL A 70 -4.53 2.51 20.37
CA VAL A 70 -3.81 3.77 20.09
C VAL A 70 -4.80 4.89 19.79
N PHE A 71 -5.76 4.67 18.90
CA PHE A 71 -6.76 5.68 18.55
C PHE A 71 -7.65 6.02 19.73
N GLY A 72 -8.02 5.03 20.58
CA GLY A 72 -8.77 5.25 21.80
C GLY A 72 -8.02 6.15 22.78
N ALA A 73 -6.76 5.83 23.06
CA ALA A 73 -5.93 6.65 23.96
C ALA A 73 -5.73 8.08 23.43
N VAL A 74 -5.61 8.25 22.09
CA VAL A 74 -5.50 9.59 21.47
C VAL A 74 -6.84 10.32 21.49
N ALA A 75 -7.96 9.63 21.29
CA ALA A 75 -9.30 10.22 21.32
C ALA A 75 -9.62 10.82 22.70
N GLU A 76 -9.11 10.24 23.80
CA GLU A 76 -9.24 10.82 25.14
C GLU A 76 -8.58 12.21 25.29
N LEU A 77 -7.63 12.54 24.41
CA LEU A 77 -6.96 13.85 24.35
C LEU A 77 -7.70 14.85 23.48
N SER A 78 -8.69 14.40 22.70
CA SER A 78 -9.45 15.27 21.80
C SER A 78 -10.40 16.18 22.58
N PRO A 79 -10.43 17.49 22.29
CA PRO A 79 -11.47 18.39 22.82
C PRO A 79 -12.79 18.27 22.04
N TRP A 80 -12.87 17.44 21.01
CA TRP A 80 -14.03 17.30 20.11
C TRP A 80 -14.49 15.84 20.06
N GLU A 81 -15.80 15.67 19.83
CA GLU A 81 -16.42 14.38 19.49
C GLU A 81 -17.19 14.54 18.19
N ILE A 82 -16.77 13.80 17.17
CA ILE A 82 -17.48 13.77 15.89
C ILE A 82 -18.44 12.59 15.93
N PRO A 83 -19.78 12.81 15.81
CA PRO A 83 -20.75 11.70 15.83
C PRO A 83 -20.62 10.84 14.58
N ILE A 84 -20.95 9.54 14.68
CA ILE A 84 -20.98 8.63 13.53
C ILE A 84 -22.26 8.92 12.72
N THR A 85 -22.04 9.58 11.58
CA THR A 85 -23.08 9.98 10.61
C THR A 85 -22.56 9.72 9.20
N TRP A 86 -23.44 9.82 8.19
CA TRP A 86 -23.00 9.68 6.79
C TRP A 86 -22.04 10.77 6.34
N TRP A 87 -22.20 11.99 6.86
CA TRP A 87 -21.25 13.06 6.53
C TRP A 87 -19.87 12.84 7.17
N SER A 88 -19.82 12.37 8.44
CA SER A 88 -18.54 12.06 9.08
C SER A 88 -17.89 10.83 8.49
N ALA A 89 -18.66 9.83 8.05
CA ALA A 89 -18.13 8.69 7.30
C ALA A 89 -17.52 9.13 5.95
N LEU A 90 -18.17 10.02 5.21
CA LEU A 90 -17.65 10.56 3.95
C LEU A 90 -16.38 11.39 4.19
N LEU A 91 -16.41 12.30 5.17
CA LEU A 91 -15.21 13.08 5.53
C LEU A 91 -14.09 12.18 6.03
N GLY A 92 -14.41 11.15 6.80
CA GLY A 92 -13.46 10.13 7.26
C GLY A 92 -12.80 9.39 6.10
N LEU A 93 -13.56 8.99 5.08
CA LEU A 93 -13.02 8.37 3.85
C LEU A 93 -12.03 9.31 3.13
N ILE A 94 -12.39 10.59 2.98
CA ILE A 94 -11.51 11.58 2.35
C ILE A 94 -10.24 11.82 3.19
N ALA A 95 -10.40 11.93 4.51
CA ALA A 95 -9.29 12.17 5.43
C ALA A 95 -8.34 10.95 5.53
N VAL A 96 -8.89 9.73 5.57
CA VAL A 96 -8.10 8.49 5.51
C VAL A 96 -7.35 8.41 4.18
N ASP A 97 -7.99 8.70 3.06
CA ASP A 97 -7.34 8.65 1.74
C ASP A 97 -6.22 9.72 1.61
N PHE A 98 -6.41 10.90 2.22
CA PHE A 98 -5.34 11.90 2.34
C PHE A 98 -4.15 11.41 3.16
N LEU A 99 -4.41 10.81 4.31
CA LEU A 99 -3.33 10.25 5.15
C LEU A 99 -2.68 9.04 4.50
N TYR A 100 -3.46 8.22 3.77
CA TYR A 100 -2.93 7.12 2.98
C TYR A 100 -1.92 7.59 1.92
N TYR A 101 -2.18 8.71 1.23
CA TYR A 101 -1.23 9.29 0.30
C TYR A 101 0.13 9.57 0.98
N TRP A 102 0.13 10.11 2.19
CA TRP A 102 1.37 10.40 2.93
C TRP A 102 2.03 9.16 3.50
N ASP A 103 1.26 8.21 4.00
CA ASP A 103 1.72 6.90 4.45
C ASP A 103 2.41 6.16 3.29
N HIS A 104 1.73 6.04 2.17
CA HIS A 104 2.22 5.39 0.97
C HIS A 104 3.48 6.07 0.40
N ARG A 105 3.46 7.40 0.33
CA ARG A 105 4.63 8.18 -0.06
C ARG A 105 5.81 8.00 0.90
N ALA A 106 5.56 7.92 2.20
CA ALA A 106 6.58 7.64 3.20
C ALA A 106 7.17 6.24 3.00
N GLY A 107 6.35 5.23 2.70
CA GLY A 107 6.78 3.88 2.34
C GLY A 107 7.79 3.84 1.20
N HIS A 108 7.68 4.74 0.23
CA HIS A 108 8.63 4.90 -0.87
C HIS A 108 9.83 5.79 -0.54
N ARG A 109 9.67 6.81 0.33
CA ARG A 109 10.67 7.87 0.52
C ARG A 109 11.48 7.73 1.80
N ILE A 110 11.14 6.78 2.67
CA ILE A 110 11.89 6.45 3.90
C ILE A 110 12.44 5.04 3.73
N ARG A 111 13.77 4.92 3.61
CA ARG A 111 14.43 3.64 3.33
C ARG A 111 14.15 2.56 4.37
N LEU A 112 14.04 2.92 5.64
CA LEU A 112 13.67 1.97 6.69
C LEU A 112 12.28 1.40 6.44
N TYR A 113 11.29 2.26 6.17
CA TYR A 113 9.92 1.84 5.88
C TYR A 113 9.85 1.00 4.60
N TRP A 114 10.51 1.45 3.53
CA TRP A 114 10.67 0.67 2.31
C TRP A 114 11.20 -0.73 2.58
N ALA A 115 12.31 -0.85 3.34
CA ALA A 115 13.00 -2.11 3.57
C ALA A 115 12.22 -3.11 4.44
N VAL A 116 11.45 -2.64 5.43
CA VAL A 116 10.69 -3.52 6.34
C VAL A 116 9.32 -3.89 5.81
N SER A 117 8.75 -3.10 4.89
CA SER A 117 7.36 -3.21 4.49
C SER A 117 7.19 -3.09 2.97
N HIS A 118 7.23 -1.88 2.42
CA HIS A 118 6.66 -1.56 1.12
C HIS A 118 7.40 -2.17 -0.08
N SER A 119 8.71 -2.47 0.06
CA SER A 119 9.48 -3.20 -0.95
C SER A 119 8.95 -4.60 -1.22
N VAL A 120 8.31 -5.24 -0.22
CA VAL A 120 7.66 -6.56 -0.37
C VAL A 120 6.57 -6.45 -1.42
N HIS A 121 5.72 -5.43 -1.32
CA HIS A 121 4.61 -5.16 -2.24
C HIS A 121 5.08 -4.96 -3.68
N HIS A 122 6.15 -4.18 -3.88
CA HIS A 122 6.72 -3.89 -5.20
C HIS A 122 7.64 -4.97 -5.77
N SER A 123 7.93 -6.03 -5.03
CA SER A 123 8.99 -7.00 -5.39
C SER A 123 8.62 -7.98 -6.50
N SER A 124 7.34 -8.16 -6.84
CA SER A 124 6.92 -9.10 -7.88
C SER A 124 7.33 -8.61 -9.27
N PRO A 125 8.01 -9.46 -10.08
CA PRO A 125 8.27 -9.16 -11.49
C PRO A 125 7.03 -9.32 -12.38
N HIS A 126 5.93 -9.83 -11.83
CA HIS A 126 4.63 -9.95 -12.46
C HIS A 126 3.62 -9.08 -11.73
N TYR A 127 2.61 -8.63 -12.47
CA TYR A 127 1.54 -7.81 -11.91
C TYR A 127 0.20 -8.46 -12.22
N ASP A 128 -0.54 -8.80 -11.19
CA ASP A 128 -1.86 -9.43 -11.26
C ASP A 128 -2.57 -9.29 -9.91
N GLN A 129 -3.81 -9.78 -9.80
CA GLN A 129 -4.62 -9.65 -8.59
C GLN A 129 -3.93 -10.14 -7.32
N THR A 130 -3.00 -11.10 -7.44
CA THR A 130 -2.26 -11.59 -6.26
C THR A 130 -1.19 -10.60 -5.78
N THR A 131 -0.80 -9.62 -6.62
CA THR A 131 0.11 -8.55 -6.19
C THR A 131 -0.50 -7.72 -5.05
N GLY A 132 -1.82 -7.51 -5.06
CA GLY A 132 -2.53 -6.85 -3.95
C GLY A 132 -2.49 -7.63 -2.63
N LEU A 133 -2.22 -8.94 -2.68
CA LEU A 133 -2.02 -9.78 -1.50
C LEU A 133 -0.57 -9.79 -1.00
N ARG A 134 0.37 -9.25 -1.79
CA ARG A 134 1.80 -9.23 -1.46
C ARG A 134 2.12 -8.08 -0.50
N VAL A 135 1.61 -8.18 0.71
CA VAL A 135 1.77 -7.19 1.78
C VAL A 135 2.67 -7.72 2.87
N SER A 136 3.44 -6.83 3.51
CA SER A 136 4.25 -7.22 4.65
C SER A 136 3.36 -7.43 5.88
N PHE A 137 3.67 -8.44 6.69
CA PHE A 137 2.94 -8.69 7.94
C PHE A 137 3.13 -7.57 8.99
N VAL A 138 4.06 -6.64 8.77
CA VAL A 138 4.25 -5.48 9.66
C VAL A 138 3.39 -4.27 9.28
N ASP A 139 2.77 -4.25 8.10
CA ASP A 139 2.02 -3.10 7.60
C ASP A 139 0.88 -2.67 8.54
N GLY A 140 0.13 -3.63 9.07
CA GLY A 140 -0.94 -3.35 10.04
C GLY A 140 -0.47 -2.71 11.34
N PHE A 141 0.81 -2.89 11.71
CA PHE A 141 1.40 -2.25 12.89
C PHE A 141 1.96 -0.85 12.60
N ILE A 142 2.22 -0.53 11.34
CA ILE A 142 2.71 0.80 10.92
C ILE A 142 1.54 1.77 10.71
N ALA A 143 0.42 1.30 10.19
CA ALA A 143 -0.74 2.13 9.90
C ALA A 143 -1.16 3.05 11.08
N PRO A 144 -1.25 2.60 12.35
CA PRO A 144 -1.60 3.49 13.46
C PRO A 144 -0.71 4.72 13.61
N LEU A 145 0.54 4.68 13.11
CA LEU A 145 1.47 5.80 13.16
C LEU A 145 1.05 6.97 12.24
N PHE A 146 0.21 6.72 11.25
CA PHE A 146 -0.24 7.73 10.30
C PHE A 146 -1.65 8.22 10.57
N TYR A 147 -2.55 7.38 11.13
CA TYR A 147 -3.99 7.68 11.21
C TYR A 147 -4.45 8.20 12.57
N TRP A 148 -3.60 8.17 13.62
CA TRP A 148 -3.92 8.73 14.94
C TRP A 148 -4.37 10.21 14.93
N PRO A 149 -3.93 11.09 13.98
CA PRO A 149 -4.40 12.48 13.97
C PRO A 149 -5.92 12.61 13.80
N LEU A 150 -6.57 11.61 13.16
CA LEU A 150 -8.03 11.59 13.02
C LEU A 150 -8.71 11.41 14.38
N ALA A 151 -8.17 10.56 15.25
CA ALA A 151 -8.67 10.39 16.60
C ALA A 151 -8.51 11.69 17.42
N LEU A 152 -7.38 12.40 17.26
CA LEU A 152 -7.12 13.66 17.93
C LEU A 152 -8.08 14.78 17.53
N ILE A 153 -8.56 14.80 16.29
CA ILE A 153 -9.57 15.75 15.82
C ILE A 153 -11.01 15.25 16.04
N GLY A 154 -11.19 14.18 16.79
CA GLY A 154 -12.47 13.71 17.33
C GLY A 154 -13.18 12.63 16.52
N PHE A 155 -12.57 12.05 15.49
CA PHE A 155 -13.17 10.89 14.82
C PHE A 155 -13.17 9.67 15.74
N PRO A 156 -14.32 8.97 15.89
CA PRO A 156 -14.37 7.74 16.69
C PRO A 156 -13.41 6.68 16.15
N PRO A 157 -12.61 6.00 17.01
CA PRO A 157 -11.67 4.97 16.61
C PRO A 157 -12.24 3.91 15.67
N ILE A 158 -13.46 3.43 15.97
CA ILE A 158 -14.13 2.42 15.13
C ILE A 158 -14.51 2.95 13.75
N LEU A 159 -14.85 4.24 13.63
CA LEU A 159 -15.12 4.87 12.34
C LEU A 159 -13.83 4.98 11.52
N ILE A 160 -12.70 5.33 12.12
CA ILE A 160 -11.39 5.37 11.45
C ILE A 160 -11.07 3.99 10.87
N VAL A 161 -11.21 2.92 11.67
CA VAL A 161 -10.97 1.54 11.22
C VAL A 161 -11.93 1.16 10.08
N ALA A 162 -13.21 1.49 10.19
CA ALA A 162 -14.21 1.13 9.17
C ALA A 162 -13.93 1.82 7.82
N VAL A 163 -13.63 3.12 7.82
CA VAL A 163 -13.34 3.85 6.56
C VAL A 163 -11.96 3.46 5.99
N PHE A 164 -10.98 3.14 6.84
CA PHE A 164 -9.70 2.58 6.41
C PHE A 164 -9.89 1.22 5.72
N ALA A 165 -10.70 0.33 6.31
CA ALA A 165 -11.03 -0.96 5.70
C ALA A 165 -11.67 -0.81 4.30
N VAL A 166 -12.57 0.16 4.11
CA VAL A 166 -13.15 0.47 2.79
C VAL A 166 -12.06 0.95 1.81
N SER A 167 -11.16 1.83 2.25
CA SER A 167 -10.07 2.35 1.42
C SER A 167 -9.11 1.24 0.96
N ILE A 168 -8.68 0.36 1.86
CA ILE A 168 -7.79 -0.75 1.52
C ILE A 168 -8.50 -1.79 0.63
N ALA A 169 -9.76 -2.11 0.93
CA ALA A 169 -10.54 -3.05 0.13
C ALA A 169 -10.77 -2.54 -1.31
N TYR A 170 -10.96 -1.22 -1.49
CA TYR A 170 -11.00 -0.61 -2.84
C TYR A 170 -9.72 -0.91 -3.62
N GLN A 171 -8.56 -0.87 -3.00
CA GLN A 171 -7.28 -0.99 -3.68
C GLN A 171 -6.98 -2.42 -4.17
N GLN A 172 -7.75 -3.42 -3.76
CA GLN A 172 -7.52 -4.80 -4.20
C GLN A 172 -7.78 -4.98 -5.70
N TRP A 173 -8.87 -4.42 -6.26
CA TRP A 173 -9.23 -4.61 -7.66
C TRP A 173 -8.32 -3.91 -8.67
N ILE A 174 -7.54 -2.91 -8.24
CA ILE A 174 -6.68 -2.15 -9.15
C ILE A 174 -5.40 -2.88 -9.54
N HIS A 175 -5.07 -4.01 -8.88
CA HIS A 175 -3.89 -4.82 -9.17
C HIS A 175 -4.14 -5.78 -10.33
N THR A 176 -4.19 -5.29 -11.56
CA THR A 176 -4.40 -6.14 -12.73
C THR A 176 -3.90 -5.51 -14.03
N GLU A 177 -3.39 -6.36 -14.93
CA GLU A 177 -3.11 -6.00 -16.32
C GLU A 177 -4.33 -6.26 -17.24
N ALA A 178 -5.34 -6.99 -16.77
CA ALA A 178 -6.50 -7.37 -17.60
C ALA A 178 -7.44 -6.20 -17.90
N ILE A 179 -7.43 -5.17 -17.05
CA ILE A 179 -8.24 -3.95 -17.24
C ILE A 179 -7.34 -2.84 -17.79
N GLY A 180 -7.69 -2.36 -18.98
CA GLY A 180 -6.97 -1.24 -19.64
C GLY A 180 -7.23 0.11 -18.97
N LYS A 181 -6.96 1.20 -19.72
CA LYS A 181 -7.21 2.57 -19.25
C LYS A 181 -8.71 2.86 -19.17
N LEU A 182 -9.14 3.39 -18.05
CA LEU A 182 -10.52 3.84 -17.80
C LEU A 182 -10.58 5.37 -17.94
N ARG A 183 -10.37 5.87 -19.14
CA ARG A 183 -10.09 7.27 -19.54
C ARG A 183 -10.83 8.34 -18.73
N TRP A 184 -12.09 8.15 -18.41
CA TRP A 184 -12.92 9.10 -17.69
C TRP A 184 -12.79 8.98 -16.15
N LEU A 185 -12.31 7.82 -15.63
CA LEU A 185 -12.03 7.58 -14.22
C LEU A 185 -10.57 7.88 -13.84
N ASP A 186 -9.61 7.57 -14.74
CA ASP A 186 -8.18 7.73 -14.48
C ASP A 186 -7.78 9.13 -13.95
N PRO A 187 -8.43 10.24 -14.36
CA PRO A 187 -8.12 11.56 -13.81
C PRO A 187 -8.46 11.74 -12.33
N TRP A 188 -9.42 10.96 -11.79
CA TRP A 188 -10.02 11.19 -10.48
C TRP A 188 -9.74 10.07 -9.48
N LEU A 189 -9.78 8.82 -9.96
CA LEU A 189 -9.64 7.64 -9.13
C LEU A 189 -8.36 6.88 -9.43
N ASN A 190 -7.83 6.21 -8.42
CA ASN A 190 -6.78 5.23 -8.64
C ASN A 190 -7.40 3.99 -9.32
N THR A 191 -7.06 3.83 -10.59
CA THR A 191 -7.52 2.75 -11.47
C THR A 191 -6.37 1.78 -11.72
N PRO A 192 -6.63 0.60 -12.32
CA PRO A 192 -5.55 -0.29 -12.72
C PRO A 192 -4.45 0.38 -13.55
N SER A 193 -4.78 1.33 -14.42
CA SER A 193 -3.80 2.09 -15.22
C SER A 193 -2.90 2.97 -14.34
N ASN A 194 -3.48 3.73 -13.40
CA ASN A 194 -2.73 4.58 -12.48
C ASN A 194 -1.85 3.75 -11.55
N HIS A 195 -2.35 2.61 -11.08
CA HIS A 195 -1.63 1.77 -10.14
C HIS A 195 -0.55 0.91 -10.80
N ARG A 196 -0.71 0.55 -12.08
CA ARG A 196 0.41 -0.01 -12.88
C ARG A 196 1.58 0.96 -12.98
N VAL A 197 1.31 2.25 -13.22
CA VAL A 197 2.37 3.28 -13.21
C VAL A 197 3.07 3.34 -11.87
N HIS A 198 2.30 3.28 -10.76
CA HIS A 198 2.84 3.25 -9.41
C HIS A 198 3.80 2.08 -9.19
N HIS A 199 3.47 0.88 -9.68
CA HIS A 199 4.31 -0.31 -9.61
C HIS A 199 5.43 -0.35 -10.65
N GLY A 200 5.53 0.68 -11.50
CA GLY A 200 6.53 0.74 -12.58
C GLY A 200 7.95 0.97 -12.06
N SER A 201 8.91 0.14 -12.51
CA SER A 201 10.33 0.23 -12.14
C SER A 201 11.17 1.08 -13.10
N GLN A 202 10.60 1.57 -14.22
CA GLN A 202 11.28 2.47 -15.14
C GLN A 202 11.34 3.91 -14.61
N PRO A 203 12.39 4.68 -14.97
CA PRO A 203 12.64 6.02 -14.41
C PRO A 203 11.45 6.99 -14.48
N GLY A 204 10.64 6.93 -15.55
CA GLY A 204 9.48 7.82 -15.72
C GLY A 204 8.31 7.52 -14.76
N TYR A 205 8.29 6.34 -14.14
CA TYR A 205 7.22 5.87 -13.26
C TYR A 205 7.63 5.74 -11.79
N LEU A 206 8.93 5.80 -11.50
CA LEU A 206 9.39 5.76 -10.10
C LEU A 206 8.83 6.93 -9.30
N ASP A 207 8.37 6.65 -8.09
CA ASP A 207 7.86 7.64 -7.15
C ASP A 207 6.64 8.43 -7.68
N LYS A 208 5.72 7.75 -8.37
CA LYS A 208 4.49 8.30 -8.94
C LYS A 208 3.24 7.59 -8.40
N ASN A 209 2.12 8.31 -8.45
CA ASN A 209 0.76 7.80 -8.22
C ASN A 209 0.56 7.10 -6.86
N TYR A 210 0.79 7.82 -5.76
CA TYR A 210 0.67 7.30 -4.40
C TYR A 210 -0.77 7.22 -3.86
N GLY A 211 -1.75 7.83 -4.55
CA GLY A 211 -3.15 7.87 -4.09
C GLY A 211 -3.72 6.47 -3.88
N GLY A 212 -4.47 6.26 -2.79
CA GLY A 212 -5.18 5.03 -2.51
C GLY A 212 -6.44 4.88 -3.36
N VAL A 213 -7.35 5.84 -3.21
CA VAL A 213 -8.62 5.92 -3.94
C VAL A 213 -8.66 7.12 -4.88
N LEU A 214 -8.30 8.30 -4.38
CA LEU A 214 -8.37 9.55 -5.12
C LEU A 214 -7.01 9.97 -5.68
N MET A 215 -6.94 10.29 -6.97
CA MET A 215 -5.75 10.81 -7.64
C MET A 215 -5.58 12.33 -7.45
N ILE A 216 -6.47 12.98 -6.72
CA ILE A 216 -6.39 14.41 -6.45
C ILE A 216 -5.13 14.77 -5.66
N TRP A 217 -4.70 13.91 -4.75
CA TRP A 217 -3.49 14.12 -3.94
C TRP A 217 -2.23 14.12 -4.80
N ASP A 218 -2.11 13.16 -5.71
CA ASP A 218 -0.99 13.09 -6.65
C ASP A 218 -0.93 14.32 -7.56
N ARG A 219 -2.08 14.82 -7.99
CA ARG A 219 -2.16 16.06 -8.79
C ARG A 219 -1.78 17.26 -7.97
N LEU A 220 -2.28 17.37 -6.74
CA LEU A 220 -2.00 18.48 -5.84
C LEU A 220 -0.51 18.57 -5.45
N PHE A 221 0.11 17.41 -5.21
CA PHE A 221 1.51 17.33 -4.77
C PHE A 221 2.51 17.00 -5.88
N GLY A 222 2.08 16.99 -7.16
CA GLY A 222 2.94 16.86 -8.33
C GLY A 222 3.54 15.47 -8.55
N THR A 223 2.89 14.42 -8.03
CA THR A 223 3.32 13.03 -8.18
C THR A 223 2.51 12.24 -9.21
N TYR A 224 1.51 12.84 -9.84
CA TYR A 224 0.70 12.19 -10.87
C TYR A 224 1.48 11.97 -12.18
N THR A 225 1.37 10.77 -12.71
CA THR A 225 1.85 10.42 -14.06
C THR A 225 0.87 9.44 -14.71
N ALA A 226 0.46 9.74 -15.96
CA ALA A 226 -0.38 8.85 -16.74
C ALA A 226 0.45 7.67 -17.30
N GLU A 227 -0.19 6.51 -17.48
CA GLU A 227 0.42 5.38 -18.18
C GLU A 227 0.56 5.72 -19.67
N THR A 228 1.79 5.81 -20.18
CA THR A 228 2.10 6.17 -21.57
C THR A 228 2.83 5.07 -22.34
N GLU A 229 3.49 4.17 -21.62
CA GLU A 229 4.26 3.05 -22.18
C GLU A 229 4.02 1.77 -21.37
N PRO A 230 4.36 0.58 -21.91
CA PRO A 230 4.27 -0.67 -21.17
C PRO A 230 5.07 -0.62 -19.88
N VAL A 231 4.47 -1.09 -18.80
CA VAL A 231 5.08 -1.03 -17.47
C VAL A 231 6.01 -2.21 -17.25
N ARG A 232 7.19 -1.93 -16.68
CA ARG A 232 8.11 -2.95 -16.15
C ARG A 232 7.91 -3.04 -14.65
N PHE A 233 7.59 -4.23 -14.16
CA PHE A 233 7.30 -4.47 -12.75
C PHE A 233 8.51 -5.02 -11.99
N GLY A 234 8.43 -4.99 -10.67
CA GLY A 234 9.48 -5.41 -9.76
C GLY A 234 10.37 -4.28 -9.28
N LEU A 235 11.30 -4.60 -8.39
CA LEU A 235 12.23 -3.63 -7.86
C LEU A 235 13.29 -3.22 -8.90
N THR A 236 13.82 -2.02 -8.79
CA THR A 236 14.96 -1.55 -9.60
C THR A 236 16.22 -2.43 -9.40
N ARG A 237 16.30 -3.09 -8.23
CA ARG A 237 17.27 -4.16 -7.92
C ARG A 237 16.47 -5.44 -7.65
N PRO A 238 16.27 -6.31 -8.66
CA PRO A 238 15.37 -7.47 -8.54
C PRO A 238 15.73 -8.41 -7.38
N ILE A 239 14.71 -9.10 -6.89
CA ILE A 239 14.85 -10.25 -5.99
C ILE A 239 14.63 -11.49 -6.85
N GLU A 240 15.71 -12.25 -7.12
CA GLU A 240 15.65 -13.45 -7.96
C GLU A 240 15.18 -14.66 -7.16
N SER A 241 14.04 -14.52 -6.46
CA SER A 241 13.49 -15.58 -5.62
C SER A 241 12.00 -15.39 -5.40
N ALA A 242 11.24 -16.47 -5.54
CA ALA A 242 9.83 -16.55 -5.13
C ALA A 242 9.68 -17.12 -3.69
N ASN A 243 10.76 -17.28 -2.94
CA ASN A 243 10.69 -17.71 -1.55
C ASN A 243 10.17 -16.53 -0.68
N PRO A 244 9.03 -16.69 0.01
CA PRO A 244 8.43 -15.59 0.80
C PRO A 244 9.37 -15.00 1.84
N TRP A 245 10.18 -15.82 2.50
CA TRP A 245 11.15 -15.32 3.49
C TRP A 245 12.22 -14.45 2.85
N VAL A 246 12.76 -14.86 1.70
CA VAL A 246 13.74 -14.07 0.94
C VAL A 246 13.11 -12.75 0.49
N VAL A 247 11.88 -12.80 -0.04
CA VAL A 247 11.14 -11.60 -0.47
C VAL A 247 10.99 -10.59 0.67
N HIS A 248 10.61 -11.04 1.88
CA HIS A 248 10.43 -10.16 3.04
C HIS A 248 11.73 -9.61 3.61
N THR A 249 12.83 -10.32 3.48
CA THR A 249 14.09 -9.97 4.16
C THR A 249 15.14 -9.37 3.23
N ALA A 250 14.95 -9.41 1.92
CA ALA A 250 15.97 -9.00 0.95
C ALA A 250 16.38 -7.53 1.12
N GLU A 251 15.43 -6.59 1.12
CA GLU A 251 15.73 -5.16 1.27
C GLU A 251 16.19 -4.83 2.69
N LEU A 252 15.68 -5.49 3.71
CA LEU A 252 16.15 -5.34 5.08
C LEU A 252 17.62 -5.81 5.21
N THR A 253 17.95 -6.94 4.57
CA THR A 253 19.35 -7.45 4.53
C THR A 253 20.26 -6.49 3.77
N ARG A 254 19.80 -5.90 2.66
CA ARG A 254 20.55 -4.88 1.90
C ARG A 254 20.76 -3.63 2.75
N LEU A 255 19.72 -3.15 3.44
CA LEU A 255 19.82 -2.02 4.35
C LEU A 255 20.83 -2.30 5.49
N ALA A 256 20.73 -3.47 6.13
CA ALA A 256 21.65 -3.85 7.21
C ALA A 256 23.13 -3.85 6.76
N LYS A 257 23.43 -4.40 5.57
CA LYS A 257 24.79 -4.36 5.00
C LYS A 257 25.24 -2.92 4.71
N ASP A 258 24.36 -2.09 4.17
CA ASP A 258 24.68 -0.69 3.88
C ASP A 258 24.94 0.11 5.16
N LEU A 259 24.20 -0.17 6.25
CA LEU A 259 24.43 0.46 7.56
C LEU A 259 25.77 0.04 8.18
N GLN A 260 26.10 -1.26 8.13
CA GLN A 260 27.38 -1.78 8.63
C GLN A 260 28.59 -1.18 7.90
N ALA A 261 28.46 -0.90 6.60
CA ALA A 261 29.49 -0.28 5.79
C ALA A 261 29.56 1.26 5.90
N SER A 262 28.71 1.87 6.73
CA SER A 262 28.54 3.33 6.82
C SER A 262 29.14 3.91 8.10
N THR A 263 29.54 5.19 8.05
CA THR A 263 29.79 5.97 9.30
C THR A 263 28.42 6.25 9.98
N PRO A 264 28.37 6.55 11.29
CA PRO A 264 27.10 6.80 11.99
C PRO A 264 26.22 7.87 11.33
N ALA A 265 26.81 8.97 10.85
CA ALA A 265 26.04 10.04 10.18
C ALA A 265 25.47 9.59 8.82
N VAL A 266 26.23 8.79 8.06
CA VAL A 266 25.76 8.21 6.79
C VAL A 266 24.71 7.15 7.06
N ALA A 267 24.89 6.30 8.09
CA ALA A 267 23.90 5.29 8.50
C ALA A 267 22.55 5.93 8.87
N TRP A 268 22.58 7.00 9.68
CA TRP A 268 21.39 7.79 10.00
C TRP A 268 20.70 8.33 8.74
N SER A 269 21.46 8.94 7.83
CA SER A 269 20.90 9.44 6.57
C SER A 269 20.28 8.33 5.71
N ARG A 270 20.88 7.13 5.70
CA ARG A 270 20.36 5.98 4.96
C ARG A 270 19.01 5.48 5.49
N LEU A 271 18.73 5.61 6.78
CA LEU A 271 17.45 5.18 7.35
C LEU A 271 16.29 6.05 6.87
N TRP A 272 16.49 7.37 6.77
CA TRP A 272 15.42 8.36 6.61
C TRP A 272 15.31 8.95 5.21
N ARG A 273 16.32 8.77 4.35
CA ARG A 273 16.27 9.17 2.95
C ARG A 273 15.69 8.05 2.08
N GLY A 274 15.28 8.37 0.85
CA GLY A 274 14.73 7.38 -0.08
C GLY A 274 15.72 6.27 -0.43
N PRO A 275 15.25 5.11 -0.90
CA PRO A 275 16.09 3.96 -1.24
C PRO A 275 17.10 4.26 -2.36
N GLU A 276 16.84 5.27 -3.19
CA GLU A 276 17.71 5.75 -4.25
C GLU A 276 18.91 6.59 -3.75
N TRP A 277 18.88 7.03 -2.48
CA TRP A 277 19.92 7.92 -1.96
C TRP A 277 21.26 7.22 -1.82
N CYS A 278 22.29 7.84 -2.39
CA CYS A 278 23.68 7.44 -2.25
C CYS A 278 24.46 8.43 -1.36
N ALA A 279 25.34 7.91 -0.52
CA ALA A 279 26.26 8.77 0.26
C ALA A 279 27.17 9.56 -0.69
N PRO A 280 27.47 10.83 -0.39
CA PRO A 280 28.47 11.59 -1.13
C PRO A 280 29.80 10.82 -1.18
N ALA A 281 30.50 10.88 -2.33
CA ALA A 281 31.81 10.30 -2.44
C ALA A 281 32.72 10.94 -1.38
N ARG A 282 33.56 10.11 -0.70
CA ARG A 282 34.56 10.67 0.18
C ARG A 282 35.50 11.54 -0.67
N PRO A 283 35.84 12.78 -0.23
CA PRO A 283 36.89 13.51 -0.92
C PRO A 283 38.16 12.65 -0.94
N PRO A 284 38.94 12.70 -2.00
CA PRO A 284 40.24 12.04 -2.04
C PRO A 284 41.09 12.55 -0.86
N VAL A 285 41.72 11.63 -0.13
CA VAL A 285 42.62 11.92 0.97
C VAL A 285 43.91 12.51 0.42
#